data_5836fc0eac267766a5d96369cc349c05
#
_entry.id   5836fc0eac267766a5d96369cc349c05
#
_cell.length_a   1.000
_cell.length_b   1.000
_cell.length_c   1.000
_cell.angle_alpha   90.00
_cell.angle_beta   90.00
_cell.angle_gamma   90.00
#
_symmetry.space_group_name_H-M   'P 1'
#
loop_
_entity.id
_entity.type
_entity.pdbx_description
1 polymer ?
#
loop_
_entity_poly.entity_id
_entity_poly.type
_entity_poly.pdbx_seq_one_letter_code
_entity_poly.pdbx_strand_id
1 'polypeptide(L)'
;MDAFIWDARFDTGIPLVDTQHKQLVDAVNGLGNELMLGDVTEERLQMLFRQLAEYARLHFADEEKMMVELKVDQRHIDQHVAEHRQFVEQLVALWKTRTSIEKPAEAVHGFLASWLTVHILGEDQVMARQMADLKNGLTPSAAFDAEKRSEDPGTKVLLGALSRLYALLSKQNQALAAVNVSLEERVKERTSDLAAANIQLAREQEELTELLGKVEEAQQQ
;
A
#
# COMPACT_ATOMS: atom_id res chain seq x y z
N MET A 1 -5.05 16.59 13.10
CA MET A 1 -6.45 16.30 12.74
C MET A 1 -6.50 14.80 12.48
N ASP A 2 -7.23 14.05 13.31
CA ASP A 2 -7.28 12.60 13.15
C ASP A 2 -7.91 12.26 11.81
N ALA A 3 -7.18 11.49 11.00
CA ALA A 3 -7.65 11.07 9.69
C ALA A 3 -8.81 10.08 9.80
N PHE A 4 -8.94 9.44 10.95
CA PHE A 4 -9.91 8.41 11.23
C PHE A 4 -10.58 8.68 12.59
N ILE A 5 -11.86 9.02 12.59
CA ILE A 5 -12.63 9.23 13.82
C ILE A 5 -13.49 7.99 14.06
N TRP A 6 -13.19 7.27 15.15
CA TRP A 6 -14.00 6.11 15.56
C TRP A 6 -15.40 6.56 15.99
N ASP A 7 -16.43 5.93 15.48
CA ASP A 7 -17.81 6.07 15.94
C ASP A 7 -18.52 4.71 15.94
N ALA A 8 -19.77 4.68 16.41
CA ALA A 8 -20.55 3.45 16.57
C ALA A 8 -20.77 2.65 15.28
N ARG A 9 -20.54 3.22 14.11
CA ARG A 9 -20.66 2.50 12.82
C ARG A 9 -19.51 1.51 12.61
N PHE A 10 -18.38 1.72 13.29
CA PHE A 10 -17.24 0.84 13.23
C PHE A 10 -17.31 -0.30 14.25
N ASP A 11 -18.23 -0.23 15.24
CA ASP A 11 -18.38 -1.31 16.21
C ASP A 11 -19.03 -2.53 15.53
N THR A 12 -18.32 -3.66 15.53
CA THR A 12 -18.83 -4.95 15.04
C THR A 12 -19.70 -5.66 16.09
N GLY A 13 -19.57 -5.27 17.36
CA GLY A 13 -20.17 -5.95 18.51
C GLY A 13 -19.41 -7.22 18.92
N ILE A 14 -18.24 -7.48 18.34
CA ILE A 14 -17.33 -8.55 18.73
C ILE A 14 -16.18 -7.90 19.52
N PRO A 15 -16.14 -8.03 20.86
CA PRO A 15 -15.23 -7.25 21.71
C PRO A 15 -13.73 -7.38 21.35
N LEU A 16 -13.30 -8.56 20.90
CA LEU A 16 -11.91 -8.77 20.48
C LEU A 16 -11.62 -7.97 19.20
N VAL A 17 -12.47 -8.09 18.19
CA VAL A 17 -12.34 -7.40 16.89
C VAL A 17 -12.38 -5.89 17.10
N ASP A 18 -13.38 -5.38 17.84
CA ASP A 18 -13.51 -3.94 18.12
C ASP A 18 -12.30 -3.36 18.85
N THR A 19 -11.71 -4.13 19.77
CA THR A 19 -10.46 -3.74 20.47
C THR A 19 -9.30 -3.66 19.48
N GLN A 20 -9.16 -4.65 18.62
CA GLN A 20 -8.09 -4.72 17.62
C GLN A 20 -8.25 -3.62 16.57
N HIS A 21 -9.46 -3.35 16.10
CA HIS A 21 -9.75 -2.26 15.18
C HIS A 21 -9.37 -0.89 15.76
N LYS A 22 -9.73 -0.62 17.02
CA LYS A 22 -9.35 0.64 17.72
C LYS A 22 -7.83 0.81 17.76
N GLN A 23 -7.10 -0.26 18.04
CA GLN A 23 -5.63 -0.21 18.06
C GLN A 23 -5.03 0.03 16.66
N LEU A 24 -5.61 -0.56 15.60
CA LEU A 24 -5.21 -0.28 14.21
C LEU A 24 -5.48 1.17 13.83
N VAL A 25 -6.66 1.69 14.18
CA VAL A 25 -7.03 3.09 13.94
C VAL A 25 -6.10 4.04 14.68
N ASP A 26 -5.80 3.77 15.96
CA ASP A 26 -4.88 4.58 16.77
C ASP A 26 -3.47 4.59 16.15
N ALA A 27 -3.00 3.45 15.65
CA ALA A 27 -1.71 3.36 14.98
C ALA A 27 -1.67 4.16 13.66
N VAL A 28 -2.74 4.11 12.85
CA VAL A 28 -2.87 4.89 11.61
C VAL A 28 -2.95 6.39 11.93
N ASN A 29 -3.74 6.79 12.93
CA ASN A 29 -3.83 8.18 13.36
C ASN A 29 -2.50 8.68 13.93
N GLY A 30 -1.77 7.83 14.68
CA GLY A 30 -0.43 8.13 15.19
C GLY A 30 0.54 8.47 14.07
N LEU A 31 0.59 7.66 13.00
CA LEU A 31 1.39 7.95 11.81
C LEU A 31 0.95 9.26 11.13
N GLY A 32 -0.36 9.50 11.01
CA GLY A 32 -0.90 10.73 10.44
C GLY A 32 -0.48 11.97 11.25
N ASN A 33 -0.48 11.91 12.57
CA ASN A 33 -0.04 13.01 13.45
C ASN A 33 1.47 13.24 13.35
N GLU A 34 2.29 12.19 13.26
CA GLU A 34 3.73 12.31 13.02
C GLU A 34 4.02 13.01 11.67
N LEU A 35 3.28 12.67 10.62
CA LEU A 35 3.38 13.32 9.31
C LEU A 35 3.04 14.81 9.36
N MET A 36 2.10 15.22 10.19
CA MET A 36 1.73 16.64 10.34
C MET A 36 2.78 17.46 11.12
N LEU A 37 3.56 16.81 11.99
CA LEU A 37 4.59 17.47 12.81
C LEU A 37 5.93 17.62 12.11
N GLY A 38 6.14 16.93 11.00
CA GLY A 38 7.37 17.01 10.22
C GLY A 38 7.64 15.70 9.47
N ASP A 39 8.86 15.59 8.93
CA ASP A 39 9.25 14.41 8.17
C ASP A 39 9.42 13.19 9.08
N VAL A 40 8.71 12.11 8.75
CA VAL A 40 8.89 10.80 9.37
C VAL A 40 10.18 10.19 8.80
N THR A 41 11.16 9.90 9.68
CA THR A 41 12.41 9.27 9.22
C THR A 41 12.17 7.86 8.68
N GLU A 42 13.08 7.39 7.81
CA GLU A 42 12.99 6.04 7.23
C GLU A 42 12.99 4.96 8.32
N GLU A 43 13.81 5.11 9.37
CA GLU A 43 13.88 4.17 10.50
C GLU A 43 12.54 4.14 11.26
N ARG A 44 11.93 5.31 11.46
CA ARG A 44 10.63 5.42 12.12
C ARG A 44 9.54 4.79 11.29
N LEU A 45 9.50 5.08 9.99
CA LEU A 45 8.55 4.48 9.07
C LEU A 45 8.70 2.95 9.01
N GLN A 46 9.94 2.44 8.99
CA GLN A 46 10.22 1.01 9.00
C GLN A 46 9.73 0.33 10.28
N MET A 47 9.91 0.97 11.43
CA MET A 47 9.44 0.46 12.72
C MET A 47 7.91 0.38 12.75
N LEU A 48 7.23 1.47 12.37
CA LEU A 48 5.76 1.55 12.33
C LEU A 48 5.17 0.54 11.35
N PHE A 49 5.78 0.39 10.17
CA PHE A 49 5.37 -0.59 9.19
C PHE A 49 5.42 -2.02 9.75
N ARG A 50 6.53 -2.40 10.41
CA ARG A 50 6.66 -3.74 11.01
C ARG A 50 5.62 -3.99 12.10
N GLN A 51 5.39 -3.01 12.96
CA GLN A 51 4.40 -3.12 14.03
C GLN A 51 2.98 -3.29 13.46
N LEU A 52 2.61 -2.48 12.49
CA LEU A 52 1.31 -2.55 11.82
C LEU A 52 1.12 -3.86 11.05
N ALA A 53 2.13 -4.30 10.31
CA ALA A 53 2.07 -5.55 9.54
C ALA A 53 1.90 -6.77 10.46
N GLU A 54 2.64 -6.82 11.56
CA GLU A 54 2.51 -7.92 12.53
C GLU A 54 1.15 -7.88 13.25
N TYR A 55 0.69 -6.67 13.60
CA TYR A 55 -0.61 -6.53 14.25
C TYR A 55 -1.76 -6.94 13.31
N ALA A 56 -1.73 -6.49 12.05
CA ALA A 56 -2.73 -6.88 11.06
C ALA A 56 -2.73 -8.41 10.82
N ARG A 57 -1.56 -9.03 10.80
CA ARG A 57 -1.45 -10.49 10.67
C ARG A 57 -2.13 -11.25 11.82
N LEU A 58 -1.96 -10.75 13.06
CA LEU A 58 -2.61 -11.35 14.23
C LEU A 58 -4.12 -11.14 14.19
N HIS A 59 -4.57 -9.94 13.87
CA HIS A 59 -5.96 -9.57 13.74
C HIS A 59 -6.68 -10.44 12.70
N PHE A 60 -6.13 -10.55 11.48
CA PHE A 60 -6.68 -11.40 10.44
C PHE A 60 -6.76 -12.88 10.84
N ALA A 61 -5.71 -13.39 11.50
CA ALA A 61 -5.71 -14.77 11.98
C ALA A 61 -6.80 -15.02 13.03
N ASP A 62 -7.06 -14.04 13.92
CA ASP A 62 -8.12 -14.16 14.93
C ASP A 62 -9.51 -14.14 14.28
N GLU A 63 -9.77 -13.30 13.29
CA GLU A 63 -11.03 -13.26 12.55
C GLU A 63 -11.28 -14.56 11.76
N GLU A 64 -10.28 -14.99 10.98
CA GLU A 64 -10.34 -16.23 10.21
C GLU A 64 -10.61 -17.43 11.12
N LYS A 65 -9.96 -17.48 12.27
CA LYS A 65 -10.21 -18.51 13.28
C LYS A 65 -11.63 -18.45 13.83
N MET A 66 -12.13 -17.26 14.19
CA MET A 66 -13.50 -17.11 14.71
C MET A 66 -14.54 -17.51 13.68
N MET A 67 -14.35 -17.15 12.40
CA MET A 67 -15.25 -17.57 11.32
C MET A 67 -15.33 -19.08 11.20
N VAL A 68 -14.18 -19.77 11.25
CA VAL A 68 -14.12 -21.24 11.18
C VAL A 68 -14.76 -21.89 12.41
N GLU A 69 -14.47 -21.40 13.62
CA GLU A 69 -15.01 -21.94 14.87
C GLU A 69 -16.55 -21.80 14.95
N LEU A 70 -17.09 -20.68 14.48
CA LEU A 70 -18.52 -20.42 14.42
C LEU A 70 -19.19 -21.02 13.19
N LYS A 71 -18.42 -21.66 12.30
CA LYS A 71 -18.91 -22.29 11.07
C LYS A 71 -19.65 -21.32 10.16
N VAL A 72 -19.10 -20.12 9.98
CA VAL A 72 -19.58 -19.17 8.98
C VAL A 72 -19.58 -19.83 7.60
N ASP A 73 -20.46 -19.38 6.70
CA ASP A 73 -20.55 -19.96 5.36
C ASP A 73 -19.21 -19.88 4.62
N GLN A 74 -18.76 -20.98 4.02
CA GLN A 74 -17.45 -21.08 3.39
C GLN A 74 -17.25 -20.04 2.29
N ARG A 75 -18.31 -19.63 1.59
CA ARG A 75 -18.25 -18.60 0.54
C ARG A 75 -17.82 -17.26 1.10
N HIS A 76 -18.28 -16.91 2.32
CA HIS A 76 -17.86 -15.69 3.00
C HIS A 76 -16.41 -15.82 3.49
N ILE A 77 -16.05 -16.93 4.13
CA ILE A 77 -14.69 -17.17 4.60
C ILE A 77 -13.69 -17.03 3.45
N ASP A 78 -13.95 -17.69 2.30
CA ASP A 78 -13.06 -17.64 1.14
C ASP A 78 -12.88 -16.20 0.59
N GLN A 79 -13.95 -15.42 0.56
CA GLN A 79 -13.93 -14.04 0.13
C GLN A 79 -13.12 -13.16 1.11
N HIS A 80 -13.41 -13.24 2.39
CA HIS A 80 -12.76 -12.47 3.46
C HIS A 80 -11.25 -12.74 3.52
N VAL A 81 -10.86 -14.02 3.51
CA VAL A 81 -9.45 -14.45 3.45
C VAL A 81 -8.74 -13.94 2.17
N ALA A 82 -9.45 -13.91 1.04
CA ALA A 82 -8.88 -13.39 -0.19
C ALA A 82 -8.60 -11.88 -0.08
N GLU A 83 -9.46 -11.11 0.59
CA GLU A 83 -9.24 -9.67 0.83
C GLU A 83 -8.07 -9.41 1.78
N HIS A 84 -7.93 -10.18 2.86
CA HIS A 84 -6.77 -10.13 3.75
C HIS A 84 -5.46 -10.39 2.97
N ARG A 85 -5.44 -11.40 2.12
CA ARG A 85 -4.29 -11.72 1.27
C ARG A 85 -3.96 -10.57 0.33
N GLN A 86 -4.98 -10.02 -0.33
CA GLN A 86 -4.80 -8.89 -1.25
C GLN A 86 -4.24 -7.65 -0.53
N PHE A 87 -4.70 -7.37 0.68
CA PHE A 87 -4.12 -6.31 1.51
C PHE A 87 -2.63 -6.51 1.76
N VAL A 88 -2.26 -7.70 2.22
CA VAL A 88 -0.84 -8.02 2.49
C VAL A 88 0.01 -7.88 1.22
N GLU A 89 -0.47 -8.37 0.07
CA GLU A 89 0.23 -8.26 -1.20
C GLU A 89 0.42 -6.79 -1.61
N GLN A 90 -0.62 -5.96 -1.50
CA GLN A 90 -0.56 -4.54 -1.81
C GLN A 90 0.36 -3.78 -0.85
N LEU A 91 0.28 -4.06 0.45
CA LEU A 91 1.12 -3.44 1.47
C LEU A 91 2.61 -3.77 1.26
N VAL A 92 2.92 -5.04 0.96
CA VAL A 92 4.30 -5.47 0.63
C VAL A 92 4.80 -4.83 -0.65
N ALA A 93 3.96 -4.73 -1.68
CA ALA A 93 4.32 -4.08 -2.93
C ALA A 93 4.62 -2.58 -2.71
N LEU A 94 3.77 -1.87 -1.98
CA LEU A 94 3.98 -0.47 -1.61
C LEU A 94 5.30 -0.30 -0.83
N TRP A 95 5.56 -1.19 0.12
CA TRP A 95 6.80 -1.16 0.89
C TRP A 95 8.06 -1.36 0.03
N LYS A 96 8.03 -2.30 -0.90
CA LYS A 96 9.16 -2.56 -1.81
C LYS A 96 9.47 -1.38 -2.73
N THR A 97 8.45 -0.63 -3.14
CA THR A 97 8.60 0.49 -4.07
C THR A 97 8.72 1.86 -3.37
N ARG A 98 8.72 1.91 -2.02
CA ARG A 98 8.68 3.15 -1.25
C ARG A 98 9.84 4.11 -1.54
N THR A 99 11.03 3.59 -1.85
CA THR A 99 12.22 4.41 -2.17
C THR A 99 12.08 5.19 -3.48
N SER A 100 11.17 4.77 -4.36
CA SER A 100 10.84 5.44 -5.62
C SER A 100 9.62 6.37 -5.49
N ILE A 101 9.07 6.53 -4.29
CA ILE A 101 7.93 7.39 -3.98
C ILE A 101 8.46 8.65 -3.29
N GLU A 102 8.07 9.82 -3.78
CA GLU A 102 8.51 11.11 -3.22
C GLU A 102 8.15 11.26 -1.74
N LYS A 103 6.97 10.75 -1.35
CA LYS A 103 6.43 10.83 0.02
C LYS A 103 5.93 9.47 0.49
N PRO A 104 6.85 8.56 0.82
CA PRO A 104 6.49 7.17 1.13
C PRO A 104 5.63 7.03 2.38
N ALA A 105 5.85 7.84 3.41
CA ALA A 105 5.07 7.79 4.65
C ALA A 105 3.62 8.24 4.43
N GLU A 106 3.39 9.28 3.61
CA GLU A 106 2.03 9.72 3.23
C GLU A 106 1.32 8.63 2.40
N ALA A 107 2.04 7.96 1.49
CA ALA A 107 1.47 6.89 0.67
C ALA A 107 1.06 5.68 1.53
N VAL A 108 1.90 5.26 2.48
CA VAL A 108 1.59 4.17 3.42
C VAL A 108 0.41 4.55 4.31
N HIS A 109 0.41 5.76 4.89
CA HIS A 109 -0.71 6.24 5.71
C HIS A 109 -2.03 6.26 4.94
N GLY A 110 -2.05 6.85 3.74
CA GLY A 110 -3.25 6.92 2.90
C GLY A 110 -3.79 5.55 2.52
N PHE A 111 -2.91 4.60 2.17
CA PHE A 111 -3.30 3.23 1.89
C PHE A 111 -3.95 2.56 3.11
N LEU A 112 -3.29 2.63 4.28
CA LEU A 112 -3.78 2.00 5.51
C LEU A 112 -5.13 2.59 5.96
N ALA A 113 -5.24 3.92 6.02
CA ALA A 113 -6.47 4.60 6.44
C ALA A 113 -7.65 4.24 5.54
N SER A 114 -7.43 4.22 4.23
CA SER A 114 -8.46 3.94 3.25
C SER A 114 -8.90 2.49 3.28
N TRP A 115 -7.93 1.56 3.29
CA TRP A 115 -8.22 0.14 3.30
C TRP A 115 -8.97 -0.24 4.59
N LEU A 116 -8.46 0.19 5.75
CA LEU A 116 -9.07 -0.10 7.05
C LEU A 116 -10.51 0.40 7.14
N THR A 117 -10.77 1.62 6.63
CA THR A 117 -12.13 2.17 6.60
C THR A 117 -13.08 1.29 5.79
N VAL A 118 -12.68 0.88 4.59
CA VAL A 118 -13.50 0.08 3.68
C VAL A 118 -13.70 -1.33 4.24
N HIS A 119 -12.67 -1.92 4.81
CA HIS A 119 -12.70 -3.28 5.33
C HIS A 119 -13.61 -3.38 6.58
N ILE A 120 -13.40 -2.52 7.57
CA ILE A 120 -14.22 -2.52 8.79
C ILE A 120 -15.71 -2.26 8.47
N LEU A 121 -16.00 -1.23 7.66
CA LEU A 121 -17.39 -0.87 7.32
C LEU A 121 -18.06 -1.83 6.33
N GLY A 122 -17.26 -2.60 5.60
CA GLY A 122 -17.72 -3.59 4.64
C GLY A 122 -17.69 -5.00 5.21
N GLU A 123 -16.59 -5.69 5.03
CA GLU A 123 -16.48 -7.13 5.26
C GLU A 123 -16.60 -7.53 6.73
N ASP A 124 -16.01 -6.75 7.66
CA ASP A 124 -16.07 -7.08 9.09
C ASP A 124 -17.47 -6.89 9.64
N GLN A 125 -18.21 -5.88 9.17
CA GLN A 125 -19.61 -5.72 9.53
C GLN A 125 -20.47 -6.88 8.99
N VAL A 126 -20.19 -7.37 7.77
CA VAL A 126 -20.88 -8.54 7.20
C VAL A 126 -20.54 -9.80 7.99
N MET A 127 -19.27 -9.99 8.33
CA MET A 127 -18.81 -11.09 9.18
C MET A 127 -19.56 -11.08 10.54
N ALA A 128 -19.59 -9.93 11.20
CA ALA A 128 -20.21 -9.77 12.51
C ALA A 128 -21.71 -10.09 12.48
N ARG A 129 -22.44 -9.60 11.47
CA ARG A 129 -23.85 -9.91 11.32
C ARG A 129 -24.11 -11.38 11.05
N GLN A 130 -23.34 -12.03 10.18
CA GLN A 130 -23.45 -13.47 9.96
C GLN A 130 -23.17 -14.27 11.24
N MET A 131 -22.15 -13.87 12.03
CA MET A 131 -21.87 -14.51 13.31
C MET A 131 -23.00 -14.32 14.32
N ALA A 132 -23.66 -13.16 14.33
CA ALA A 132 -24.83 -12.90 15.17
C ALA A 132 -26.02 -13.77 14.72
N ASP A 133 -26.28 -13.87 13.43
CA ASP A 133 -27.35 -14.72 12.87
C ASP A 133 -27.15 -16.19 13.20
N LEU A 134 -25.91 -16.68 13.13
CA LEU A 134 -25.60 -18.08 13.55
C LEU A 134 -25.86 -18.29 15.04
N LYS A 135 -25.50 -17.34 15.90
CA LYS A 135 -25.82 -17.40 17.34
C LYS A 135 -27.33 -17.38 17.60
N ASN A 136 -28.08 -16.72 16.72
CA ASN A 136 -29.56 -16.68 16.76
C ASN A 136 -30.22 -17.93 16.12
N GLY A 137 -29.43 -18.89 15.66
CA GLY A 137 -29.93 -20.20 15.19
C GLY A 137 -30.14 -20.28 13.68
N LEU A 138 -29.70 -19.28 12.89
CA LEU A 138 -29.72 -19.42 11.43
C LEU A 138 -28.65 -20.44 10.98
N THR A 139 -28.91 -21.09 9.85
CA THR A 139 -27.89 -21.91 9.20
C THR A 139 -26.85 -21.00 8.51
N PRO A 140 -25.61 -21.47 8.32
CA PRO A 140 -24.57 -20.69 7.63
C PRO A 140 -25.02 -20.14 6.27
N SER A 141 -25.63 -20.99 5.45
CA SER A 141 -26.15 -20.56 4.14
C SER A 141 -27.28 -19.52 4.25
N ALA A 142 -28.16 -19.66 5.25
CA ALA A 142 -29.25 -18.71 5.44
C ALA A 142 -28.73 -17.34 5.89
N ALA A 143 -27.72 -17.31 6.78
CA ALA A 143 -27.05 -16.06 7.21
C ALA A 143 -26.35 -15.38 6.02
N PHE A 144 -25.61 -16.12 5.22
CA PHE A 144 -24.97 -15.60 4.02
C PHE A 144 -25.96 -15.02 3.00
N ASP A 145 -27.06 -15.74 2.74
CA ASP A 145 -28.08 -15.32 1.79
C ASP A 145 -28.93 -14.15 2.34
N ALA A 146 -29.04 -13.99 3.67
CA ALA A 146 -29.68 -12.85 4.32
C ALA A 146 -28.86 -11.55 4.08
N GLU A 147 -27.54 -11.60 4.23
CA GLU A 147 -26.66 -10.47 3.93
C GLU A 147 -26.82 -9.98 2.50
N LYS A 148 -26.85 -10.88 1.52
CA LYS A 148 -27.08 -10.51 0.11
C LYS A 148 -28.40 -9.78 -0.13
N ARG A 149 -29.41 -10.00 0.71
CA ARG A 149 -30.73 -9.36 0.61
C ARG A 149 -30.81 -8.03 1.35
N SER A 150 -30.06 -7.87 2.43
CA SER A 150 -30.07 -6.69 3.30
C SER A 150 -29.14 -5.57 2.87
N GLU A 151 -28.16 -5.88 2.00
CA GLU A 151 -27.22 -4.87 1.50
C GLU A 151 -27.97 -3.73 0.80
N ASP A 152 -27.75 -2.50 1.28
CA ASP A 152 -28.12 -1.31 0.50
C ASP A 152 -27.32 -1.30 -0.82
N PRO A 153 -28.01 -1.41 -1.97
CA PRO A 153 -27.35 -1.48 -3.26
C PRO A 153 -26.44 -0.27 -3.51
N GLY A 154 -26.79 0.90 -2.97
CA GLY A 154 -26.02 2.13 -3.13
C GLY A 154 -24.69 2.07 -2.36
N THR A 155 -24.71 1.67 -1.10
CA THR A 155 -23.54 1.53 -0.24
C THR A 155 -22.58 0.47 -0.80
N LYS A 156 -23.10 -0.67 -1.23
CA LYS A 156 -22.29 -1.72 -1.86
C LYS A 156 -21.58 -1.24 -3.13
N VAL A 157 -22.29 -0.54 -4.01
CA VAL A 157 -21.73 0.01 -5.24
C VAL A 157 -20.63 1.02 -4.91
N LEU A 158 -20.82 1.88 -3.91
CA LEU A 158 -19.84 2.88 -3.50
C LEU A 158 -18.58 2.25 -2.89
N LEU A 159 -18.73 1.32 -1.94
CA LEU A 159 -17.61 0.60 -1.35
C LEU A 159 -16.86 -0.19 -2.40
N GLY A 160 -17.57 -0.90 -3.27
CA GLY A 160 -16.96 -1.63 -4.37
C GLY A 160 -16.26 -0.73 -5.42
N ALA A 161 -16.80 0.47 -5.67
CA ALA A 161 -16.14 1.45 -6.55
C ALA A 161 -14.87 2.01 -5.89
N LEU A 162 -14.92 2.31 -4.59
CA LEU A 162 -13.80 2.81 -3.82
C LEU A 162 -12.66 1.77 -3.76
N SER A 163 -12.97 0.50 -3.44
CA SER A 163 -12.00 -0.59 -3.45
C SER A 163 -11.33 -0.76 -4.81
N ARG A 164 -12.11 -0.72 -5.91
CA ARG A 164 -11.56 -0.79 -7.26
C ARG A 164 -10.67 0.41 -7.61
N LEU A 165 -11.05 1.61 -7.16
CA LEU A 165 -10.24 2.82 -7.37
C LEU A 165 -8.90 2.72 -6.66
N TYR A 166 -8.87 2.24 -5.41
CA TYR A 166 -7.64 2.01 -4.67
C TYR A 166 -6.76 0.96 -5.31
N ALA A 167 -7.34 -0.16 -5.73
CA ALA A 167 -6.60 -1.20 -6.44
C ALA A 167 -5.97 -0.66 -7.74
N LEU A 168 -6.71 0.17 -8.49
CA LEU A 168 -6.21 0.80 -9.71
C LEU A 168 -5.08 1.79 -9.41
N LEU A 169 -5.25 2.66 -8.41
CA LEU A 169 -4.22 3.62 -7.98
C LEU A 169 -2.95 2.92 -7.49
N SER A 170 -3.09 1.86 -6.70
CA SER A 170 -1.95 1.05 -6.26
C SER A 170 -1.20 0.44 -7.44
N LYS A 171 -1.92 -0.13 -8.42
CA LYS A 171 -1.33 -0.67 -9.64
C LYS A 171 -0.63 0.39 -10.48
N GLN A 172 -1.22 1.58 -10.61
CA GLN A 172 -0.59 2.69 -11.34
C GLN A 172 0.68 3.19 -10.63
N ASN A 173 0.64 3.33 -9.32
CA ASN A 173 1.81 3.72 -8.52
C ASN A 173 2.96 2.71 -8.65
N GLN A 174 2.66 1.40 -8.63
CA GLN A 174 3.65 0.35 -8.87
C GLN A 174 4.26 0.45 -10.28
N ALA A 175 3.45 0.68 -11.30
CA ALA A 175 3.91 0.83 -12.68
C ALA A 175 4.79 2.09 -12.84
N LEU A 176 4.41 3.21 -12.24
CA LEU A 176 5.21 4.44 -12.21
C LEU A 176 6.54 4.24 -11.51
N ALA A 177 6.56 3.58 -10.35
CA ALA A 177 7.79 3.26 -9.63
C ALA A 177 8.74 2.40 -10.47
N ALA A 178 8.23 1.38 -11.17
CA ALA A 178 9.03 0.55 -12.07
C ALA A 178 9.62 1.36 -13.24
N VAL A 179 8.85 2.28 -13.82
CA VAL A 179 9.32 3.18 -14.89
C VAL A 179 10.41 4.12 -14.36
N ASN A 180 10.25 4.69 -13.15
CA ASN A 180 11.23 5.58 -12.54
C ASN A 180 12.57 4.85 -12.31
N VAL A 181 12.56 3.64 -11.76
CA VAL A 181 13.78 2.82 -11.60
C VAL A 181 14.47 2.60 -12.94
N SER A 182 13.72 2.23 -13.99
CA SER A 182 14.28 2.03 -15.34
C SER A 182 14.85 3.33 -15.93
N LEU A 183 14.21 4.48 -15.67
CA LEU A 183 14.72 5.78 -16.12
C LEU A 183 16.01 6.17 -15.40
N GLU A 184 16.10 5.95 -14.08
CA GLU A 184 17.31 6.22 -13.31
C GLU A 184 18.51 5.38 -13.80
N GLU A 185 18.29 4.10 -14.08
CA GLU A 185 19.31 3.23 -14.68
C GLU A 185 19.77 3.74 -16.04
N ARG A 186 18.85 4.11 -16.93
CA ARG A 186 19.16 4.67 -18.25
C ARG A 186 19.90 6.02 -18.16
N VAL A 187 19.49 6.88 -17.24
CA VAL A 187 20.19 8.16 -16.99
C VAL A 187 21.60 7.91 -16.53
N LYS A 188 21.80 6.98 -15.60
CA LYS A 188 23.16 6.60 -15.13
C LYS A 188 24.04 6.06 -16.25
N GLU A 189 23.51 5.16 -17.08
CA GLU A 189 24.20 4.62 -18.26
C GLU A 189 24.60 5.72 -19.24
N ARG A 190 23.62 6.57 -19.63
CA ARG A 190 23.88 7.68 -20.58
C ARG A 190 24.85 8.71 -20.03
N THR A 191 24.83 8.99 -18.73
CA THR A 191 25.80 9.90 -18.10
C THR A 191 27.21 9.31 -18.14
N SER A 192 27.35 8.01 -17.92
CA SER A 192 28.63 7.30 -18.05
C SER A 192 29.16 7.33 -19.48
N ASP A 193 28.30 7.05 -20.47
CA ASP A 193 28.67 7.10 -21.90
C ASP A 193 29.12 8.50 -22.32
N LEU A 194 28.39 9.54 -21.89
CA LEU A 194 28.73 10.93 -22.15
C LEU A 194 30.06 11.31 -21.51
N ALA A 195 30.33 10.87 -20.29
CA ALA A 195 31.62 11.11 -19.62
C ALA A 195 32.78 10.46 -20.40
N ALA A 196 32.60 9.22 -20.85
CA ALA A 196 33.61 8.54 -21.67
C ALA A 196 33.85 9.24 -23.03
N ALA A 197 32.77 9.64 -23.71
CA ALA A 197 32.85 10.37 -24.96
C ALA A 197 33.58 11.74 -24.80
N ASN A 198 33.28 12.47 -23.73
CA ASN A 198 33.95 13.74 -23.42
C ASN A 198 35.43 13.59 -23.17
N ILE A 199 35.85 12.50 -22.48
CA ILE A 199 37.28 12.21 -22.26
C ILE A 199 37.98 11.93 -23.60
N GLN A 200 37.30 11.17 -24.46
CA GLN A 200 37.88 10.86 -25.80
C GLN A 200 37.97 12.13 -26.66
N LEU A 201 36.93 12.95 -26.72
CA LEU A 201 36.96 14.21 -27.43
C LEU A 201 38.07 15.17 -26.93
N ALA A 202 38.26 15.24 -25.62
CA ALA A 202 39.37 16.04 -25.06
C ALA A 202 40.74 15.58 -25.54
N ARG A 203 40.95 14.26 -25.59
CA ARG A 203 42.23 13.68 -26.13
C ARG A 203 42.42 13.99 -27.61
N GLU A 204 41.38 13.81 -28.42
CA GLU A 204 41.41 14.11 -29.85
C GLU A 204 41.70 15.60 -30.11
N GLN A 205 41.13 16.51 -29.30
CA GLN A 205 41.41 17.94 -29.39
C GLN A 205 42.87 18.28 -29.03
N GLU A 206 43.44 17.63 -28.03
CA GLU A 206 44.82 17.82 -27.62
C GLU A 206 45.80 17.35 -28.71
N GLU A 207 45.54 16.16 -29.28
CA GLU A 207 46.31 15.63 -30.42
C GLU A 207 46.25 16.52 -31.67
N LEU A 208 45.05 17.05 -31.96
CA LEU A 208 44.86 17.98 -33.08
C LEU A 208 45.62 19.29 -32.88
N THR A 209 45.61 19.82 -31.67
CA THR A 209 46.32 21.06 -31.29
C THR A 209 47.84 20.85 -31.41
N GLU A 210 48.36 19.69 -30.98
CA GLU A 210 49.80 19.35 -31.13
C GLU A 210 50.20 19.21 -32.61
N LEU A 211 49.37 18.56 -33.43
CA LEU A 211 49.59 18.44 -34.87
C LEU A 211 49.59 19.80 -35.58
N LEU A 212 48.68 20.68 -35.26
CA LEU A 212 48.63 22.04 -35.80
C LEU A 212 49.90 22.82 -35.46
N GLY A 213 50.35 22.75 -34.21
CA GLY A 213 51.62 23.38 -33.79
C GLY A 213 52.82 22.89 -34.60
N LYS A 214 52.93 21.58 -34.86
CA LYS A 214 53.99 20.99 -35.69
C LYS A 214 53.94 21.45 -37.16
N VAL A 215 52.75 21.63 -37.72
CA VAL A 215 52.57 22.15 -39.08
C VAL A 215 52.99 23.60 -39.19
N GLU A 216 52.63 24.44 -38.19
CA GLU A 216 53.02 25.86 -38.14
C GLU A 216 54.56 26.03 -38.02
N GLU A 217 55.22 25.21 -37.20
CA GLU A 217 56.66 25.21 -37.08
C GLU A 217 57.35 24.79 -38.40
N ALA A 218 56.80 23.80 -39.12
CA ALA A 218 57.35 23.35 -40.41
C ALA A 218 57.14 24.36 -41.56
N GLN A 219 56.16 25.27 -41.44
CA GLN A 219 55.93 26.34 -42.44
C GLN A 219 56.86 27.57 -42.25
N GLN A 220 57.46 27.70 -41.08
CA GLN A 220 58.34 28.83 -40.74
C GLN A 220 59.84 28.51 -41.03
N GLN A 221 60.17 27.32 -41.44
CA GLN A 221 61.50 26.88 -41.85
C GLN A 221 61.65 26.88 -43.40
#